data_16a135d3c72fbf46bf24e4cdb596f347
#
_entry.id   16a135d3c72fbf46bf24e4cdb596f347
#
_cell.length_a   1.000
_cell.length_b   1.000
_cell.length_c   1.000
_cell.angle_alpha   90.00
_cell.angle_beta   90.00
_cell.angle_gamma   90.00
#
_symmetry.space_group_name_H-M   'P 1'
#
loop_
_entity.id
_entity.type
_entity.pdbx_description
1 polymer ?
#
loop_
_entity_poly.entity_id
_entity_poly.type
_entity_poly.pdbx_seq_one_letter_code
_entity_poly.pdbx_strand_id
1 'polypeptide(L)'
;MKNILIISSSPRKKGNSQILCEQFKKGAEEKGHQVKIVRIMEQNIGFCRACDGCMRNGGICVLKDDMAEILKMFQKADVLVLATPVYFYGISAQMKTFIDRTYPIWQHLGKKEVYYIISAGLGEDIIERSLGDLNGFVEHLEEYKIAGKIYAANVMDAGLVKNQRVFQKAYDMGYSV
;
A
#
# COMPACT_ATOMS: atom_id res chain seq x y z
N MET A 1 20.08 -6.29 -2.15
CA MET A 1 19.19 -6.08 -0.98
C MET A 1 18.41 -4.80 -1.25
N LYS A 2 17.07 -4.85 -1.21
CA LYS A 2 16.16 -3.69 -1.42
C LYS A 2 15.44 -3.37 -0.12
N ASN A 3 15.02 -2.11 0.04
CA ASN A 3 14.12 -1.65 1.09
C ASN A 3 12.68 -1.71 0.55
N ILE A 4 11.84 -2.52 1.16
CA ILE A 4 10.45 -2.73 0.76
C ILE A 4 9.52 -2.10 1.81
N LEU A 5 8.67 -1.19 1.37
CA LEU A 5 7.62 -0.62 2.19
C LEU A 5 6.26 -1.15 1.77
N ILE A 6 5.58 -1.82 2.68
CA ILE A 6 4.20 -2.29 2.49
C ILE A 6 3.27 -1.35 3.25
N ILE A 7 2.40 -0.67 2.53
CA ILE A 7 1.30 0.13 3.09
C ILE A 7 0.06 -0.74 3.14
N SER A 8 -0.31 -1.18 4.32
CA SER A 8 -1.50 -2.00 4.55
C SER A 8 -2.63 -1.16 5.13
N SER A 9 -3.70 -1.00 4.37
CA SER A 9 -4.84 -0.16 4.73
C SER A 9 -6.05 -0.92 5.28
N SER A 10 -5.95 -2.24 5.42
CA SER A 10 -7.05 -3.02 6.01
C SER A 10 -7.27 -2.63 7.48
N PRO A 11 -8.50 -2.26 7.88
CA PRO A 11 -8.82 -2.03 9.30
C PRO A 11 -8.84 -3.33 10.12
N ARG A 12 -8.96 -4.49 9.48
CA ARG A 12 -9.02 -5.78 10.15
C ARG A 12 -7.61 -6.34 10.37
N LYS A 13 -7.22 -6.65 11.62
CA LYS A 13 -5.90 -7.25 11.94
C LYS A 13 -5.64 -8.58 11.20
N LYS A 14 -6.69 -9.37 10.98
CA LYS A 14 -6.65 -10.65 10.25
C LYS A 14 -7.39 -10.55 8.92
N GLY A 15 -7.44 -9.35 8.32
CA GLY A 15 -8.06 -9.12 7.00
C GLY A 15 -7.28 -9.81 5.89
N ASN A 16 -7.97 -10.14 4.79
CA ASN A 16 -7.38 -10.90 3.69
C ASN A 16 -6.17 -10.19 3.05
N SER A 17 -6.26 -8.89 2.79
CA SER A 17 -5.12 -8.12 2.27
C SER A 17 -3.94 -8.08 3.26
N GLN A 18 -4.18 -7.99 4.58
CA GLN A 18 -3.11 -8.04 5.58
C GLN A 18 -2.41 -9.40 5.59
N ILE A 19 -3.17 -10.49 5.50
CA ILE A 19 -2.61 -11.85 5.43
C ILE A 19 -1.70 -12.01 4.21
N LEU A 20 -2.08 -11.45 3.07
CA LEU A 20 -1.25 -11.47 1.86
C LEU A 20 0.00 -10.60 2.00
N CYS A 21 -0.08 -9.46 2.70
CA CYS A 21 1.09 -8.65 3.03
C CYS A 21 2.12 -9.43 3.83
N GLU A 22 1.68 -10.20 4.83
CA GLU A 22 2.58 -11.05 5.64
C GLU A 22 3.23 -12.15 4.80
N GLN A 23 2.51 -12.74 3.84
CA GLN A 23 3.08 -13.74 2.94
C GLN A 23 4.11 -13.12 1.99
N PHE A 24 3.79 -11.96 1.39
CA PHE A 24 4.73 -11.23 0.55
C PHE A 24 5.99 -10.87 1.34
N LYS A 25 5.82 -10.34 2.55
CA LYS A 25 6.94 -10.03 3.45
C LYS A 25 7.81 -11.26 3.69
N LYS A 26 7.20 -12.40 4.05
CA LYS A 26 7.93 -13.65 4.32
C LYS A 26 8.81 -14.05 3.13
N GLY A 27 8.27 -14.04 1.92
CA GLY A 27 9.04 -14.37 0.72
C GLY A 27 10.19 -13.38 0.46
N ALA A 28 9.94 -12.09 0.61
CA ALA A 28 10.92 -11.05 0.39
C ALA A 28 12.06 -11.06 1.44
N GLU A 29 11.74 -11.29 2.71
CA GLU A 29 12.75 -11.43 3.77
C GLU A 29 13.61 -12.69 3.59
N GLU A 30 13.02 -13.79 3.17
CA GLU A 30 13.77 -15.03 2.87
C GLU A 30 14.73 -14.84 1.69
N LYS A 31 14.41 -13.94 0.74
CA LYS A 31 15.32 -13.52 -0.34
C LYS A 31 16.40 -12.53 0.11
N GLY A 32 16.35 -12.06 1.36
CA GLY A 32 17.33 -11.15 1.94
C GLY A 32 17.01 -9.68 1.79
N HIS A 33 15.75 -9.31 1.54
CA HIS A 33 15.31 -7.91 1.52
C HIS A 33 14.90 -7.40 2.91
N GLN A 34 14.97 -6.07 3.12
CA GLN A 34 14.43 -5.44 4.32
C GLN A 34 12.98 -5.04 4.08
N VAL A 35 12.05 -5.56 4.88
CA VAL A 35 10.62 -5.30 4.70
C VAL A 35 10.00 -4.65 5.93
N LYS A 36 9.35 -3.51 5.70
CA LYS A 36 8.54 -2.83 6.70
C LYS A 36 7.08 -2.82 6.28
N ILE A 37 6.20 -3.34 7.13
CA ILE A 37 4.74 -3.16 6.97
C ILE A 37 4.30 -1.99 7.84
N VAL A 38 3.65 -1.01 7.25
CA VAL A 38 2.93 0.06 7.93
C VAL A 38 1.44 -0.24 7.82
N ARG A 39 0.83 -0.55 8.96
CA ARG A 39 -0.62 -0.71 9.05
C ARG A 39 -1.24 0.64 9.37
N ILE A 40 -1.88 1.25 8.38
CA ILE A 40 -2.45 2.61 8.51
C ILE A 40 -3.43 2.72 9.69
N MET A 41 -4.18 1.67 9.95
CA MET A 41 -5.16 1.63 11.05
C MET A 41 -4.53 1.70 12.46
N GLU A 42 -3.23 1.41 12.56
CA GLU A 42 -2.48 1.47 13.83
C GLU A 42 -1.70 2.77 13.99
N GLN A 43 -1.80 3.67 13.01
CA GLN A 43 -1.12 4.95 12.99
C GLN A 43 -2.10 6.09 13.31
N ASN A 44 -1.62 7.08 14.01
CA ASN A 44 -2.35 8.32 14.20
C ASN A 44 -2.11 9.23 12.98
N ILE A 45 -3.02 9.20 12.01
CA ILE A 45 -2.92 9.98 10.77
C ILE A 45 -4.22 10.75 10.55
N GLY A 46 -4.15 12.07 10.62
CA GLY A 46 -5.27 12.95 10.28
C GLY A 46 -5.46 13.09 8.77
N PHE A 47 -6.65 13.47 8.33
CA PHE A 47 -6.93 13.75 6.92
C PHE A 47 -6.19 15.00 6.42
N CYS A 48 -5.84 15.02 5.15
CA CYS A 48 -5.34 16.24 4.50
C CYS A 48 -6.41 17.35 4.57
N ARG A 49 -6.00 18.56 4.99
CA ARG A 49 -6.90 19.72 5.12
C ARG A 49 -6.85 20.65 3.90
N ALA A 50 -6.09 20.28 2.86
CA ALA A 50 -5.86 21.10 1.67
C ALA A 50 -5.44 22.56 2.00
N CYS A 51 -4.68 22.75 3.07
CA CYS A 51 -4.29 24.07 3.58
C CYS A 51 -3.03 24.65 2.93
N ASP A 52 -2.36 23.89 2.04
CA ASP A 52 -1.11 24.20 1.37
C ASP A 52 0.05 24.64 2.30
N GLY A 53 -0.10 24.37 3.60
CA GLY A 53 0.93 24.69 4.60
C GLY A 53 2.26 23.98 4.29
N CYS A 54 2.22 22.75 3.80
CA CYS A 54 3.41 21.99 3.40
C CYS A 54 4.16 22.66 2.22
N MET A 55 3.44 23.22 1.25
CA MET A 55 4.07 23.90 0.12
C MET A 55 4.80 25.18 0.54
N ARG A 56 4.31 25.86 1.57
CA ARG A 56 4.96 27.07 2.15
C ARG A 56 6.04 26.74 3.18
N ASN A 57 6.13 25.46 3.61
CA ASN A 57 7.01 25.00 4.68
C ASN A 57 8.01 23.94 4.20
N GLY A 58 8.50 24.08 2.97
CA GLY A 58 9.55 23.21 2.42
C GLY A 58 9.20 21.72 2.42
N GLY A 59 7.96 21.35 2.15
CA GLY A 59 7.52 19.96 2.12
C GLY A 59 7.18 19.37 3.50
N ILE A 60 7.08 20.18 4.55
CA ILE A 60 6.75 19.70 5.90
C ILE A 60 5.28 19.97 6.19
N CYS A 61 4.51 18.92 6.44
CA CYS A 61 3.09 19.05 6.80
C CYS A 61 2.91 19.75 8.15
N VAL A 62 1.86 20.59 8.25
CA VAL A 62 1.51 21.27 9.51
C VAL A 62 0.88 20.32 10.55
N LEU A 63 0.36 19.17 10.11
CA LEU A 63 -0.13 18.14 11.01
C LEU A 63 1.05 17.39 11.62
N LYS A 64 1.10 17.38 12.94
CA LYS A 64 2.12 16.64 13.71
C LYS A 64 1.55 15.28 14.09
N ASP A 65 1.71 14.32 13.21
CA ASP A 65 1.23 12.95 13.35
C ASP A 65 2.22 11.94 12.75
N ASP A 66 1.87 10.66 12.77
CA ASP A 66 2.77 9.57 12.35
C ASP A 66 3.12 9.60 10.84
N MET A 67 2.40 10.39 10.05
CA MET A 67 2.66 10.47 8.61
C MET A 67 4.06 11.00 8.29
N ALA A 68 4.63 11.85 9.14
CA ALA A 68 5.98 12.38 8.93
C ALA A 68 7.04 11.26 8.85
N GLU A 69 6.95 10.27 9.74
CA GLU A 69 7.86 9.12 9.72
C GLU A 69 7.57 8.15 8.57
N ILE A 70 6.30 7.99 8.21
CA ILE A 70 5.90 7.16 7.08
C ILE A 70 6.44 7.74 5.76
N LEU A 71 6.40 9.06 5.59
CA LEU A 71 6.97 9.72 4.42
C LEU A 71 8.48 9.50 4.29
N LYS A 72 9.22 9.53 5.41
CA LYS A 72 10.66 9.21 5.40
C LYS A 72 10.92 7.75 4.97
N MET A 73 10.10 6.81 5.45
CA MET A 73 10.19 5.41 5.01
C MET A 73 9.85 5.27 3.54
N PHE A 74 8.82 5.98 3.07
CA PHE A 74 8.40 5.98 1.67
C PHE A 74 9.52 6.46 0.74
N GLN A 75 10.18 7.58 1.08
CA GLN A 75 11.27 8.12 0.28
C GLN A 75 12.47 7.15 0.18
N LYS A 76 12.76 6.40 1.24
CA LYS A 76 13.87 5.45 1.30
C LYS A 76 13.56 4.09 0.64
N ALA A 77 12.29 3.80 0.35
CA ALA A 77 11.90 2.52 -0.20
C ALA A 77 12.25 2.42 -1.68
N ASP A 78 12.83 1.30 -2.09
CA ASP A 78 13.04 0.91 -3.48
C ASP A 78 11.78 0.28 -4.06
N VAL A 79 11.03 -0.42 -3.21
CA VAL A 79 9.80 -1.14 -3.56
C VAL A 79 8.64 -0.66 -2.70
N LEU A 80 7.52 -0.39 -3.34
CA LEU A 80 6.27 0.01 -2.70
C LEU A 80 5.20 -1.05 -2.94
N VAL A 81 4.63 -1.58 -1.86
CA VAL A 81 3.46 -2.47 -1.93
C VAL A 81 2.25 -1.72 -1.39
N LEU A 82 1.25 -1.50 -2.23
CA LEU A 82 -0.02 -0.87 -1.85
C LEU A 82 -1.06 -1.95 -1.64
N ALA A 83 -1.48 -2.14 -0.39
CA ALA A 83 -2.41 -3.19 -0.01
C ALA A 83 -3.72 -2.62 0.55
N THR A 84 -4.84 -2.90 -0.12
CA THR A 84 -6.16 -2.38 0.22
C THR A 84 -7.26 -3.43 0.09
N PRO A 85 -8.24 -3.47 1.00
CA PRO A 85 -9.52 -4.08 0.68
C PRO A 85 -10.33 -3.14 -0.23
N VAL A 86 -11.25 -3.72 -1.00
CA VAL A 86 -12.24 -2.95 -1.76
C VAL A 86 -13.45 -2.67 -0.87
N TYR A 87 -13.78 -1.42 -0.68
CA TYR A 87 -14.98 -0.97 0.01
C TYR A 87 -15.78 -0.04 -0.90
N PHE A 88 -17.07 -0.35 -1.11
CA PHE A 88 -17.93 0.42 -2.01
C PHE A 88 -17.28 0.70 -3.38
N TYR A 89 -16.73 -0.35 -4.00
CA TYR A 89 -16.10 -0.33 -5.33
C TYR A 89 -14.82 0.52 -5.46
N GLY A 90 -14.26 1.01 -4.37
CA GLY A 90 -13.05 1.80 -4.35
C GLY A 90 -12.02 1.29 -3.34
N ILE A 91 -10.87 1.93 -3.30
CA ILE A 91 -9.87 1.70 -2.24
C ILE A 91 -10.43 2.09 -0.87
N SER A 92 -9.90 1.53 0.20
CA SER A 92 -10.32 1.92 1.54
C SER A 92 -9.99 3.39 1.84
N ALA A 93 -10.79 4.04 2.69
CA ALA A 93 -10.55 5.42 3.12
C ALA A 93 -9.16 5.61 3.75
N GLN A 94 -8.65 4.59 4.43
CA GLN A 94 -7.31 4.59 5.01
C GLN A 94 -6.23 4.67 3.93
N MET A 95 -6.38 3.95 2.81
CA MET A 95 -5.45 4.05 1.68
C MET A 95 -5.53 5.44 1.05
N LYS A 96 -6.72 5.97 0.84
CA LYS A 96 -6.90 7.31 0.30
C LYS A 96 -6.29 8.38 1.22
N THR A 97 -6.45 8.22 2.54
CA THR A 97 -5.80 9.10 3.53
C THR A 97 -4.28 9.08 3.37
N PHE A 98 -3.67 7.89 3.26
CA PHE A 98 -2.24 7.78 3.01
C PHE A 98 -1.83 8.50 1.73
N ILE A 99 -2.53 8.25 0.61
CA ILE A 99 -2.26 8.89 -0.69
C ILE A 99 -2.33 10.42 -0.57
N ASP A 100 -3.41 10.96 -0.03
CA ASP A 100 -3.58 12.42 0.09
C ASP A 100 -2.52 13.05 1.00
N ARG A 101 -2.02 12.30 1.97
CA ARG A 101 -1.00 12.76 2.90
C ARG A 101 0.43 12.60 2.37
N THR A 102 0.63 12.07 1.15
CA THR A 102 1.92 12.13 0.45
C THR A 102 2.17 13.49 -0.22
N TYR A 103 1.15 14.34 -0.34
CA TYR A 103 1.23 15.65 -0.98
C TYR A 103 2.42 16.53 -0.55
N PRO A 104 2.88 16.53 0.72
CA PRO A 104 4.08 17.29 1.12
C PRO A 104 5.34 16.98 0.32
N ILE A 105 5.45 15.76 -0.21
CA ILE A 105 6.62 15.27 -0.95
C ILE A 105 6.30 14.92 -2.41
N TRP A 106 5.17 15.35 -2.96
CA TRP A 106 4.67 14.92 -4.26
C TRP A 106 5.65 15.14 -5.42
N GLN A 107 6.52 16.16 -5.33
CA GLN A 107 7.58 16.44 -6.32
C GLN A 107 8.84 15.57 -6.15
N HIS A 108 8.89 14.76 -5.07
CA HIS A 108 10.06 13.96 -4.69
C HIS A 108 9.64 12.58 -4.21
N LEU A 109 8.72 11.96 -4.93
CA LEU A 109 8.23 10.61 -4.61
C LEU A 109 9.24 9.53 -5.00
N GLY A 110 10.21 9.86 -5.87
CA GLY A 110 11.29 8.99 -6.29
C GLY A 110 10.86 7.87 -7.23
N LYS A 111 11.82 7.02 -7.57
CA LYS A 111 11.63 5.86 -8.44
C LYS A 111 11.25 4.64 -7.63
N LYS A 112 10.29 3.83 -8.11
CA LYS A 112 9.83 2.66 -7.35
C LYS A 112 9.38 1.50 -8.22
N GLU A 113 9.71 0.29 -7.79
CA GLU A 113 8.95 -0.89 -8.21
C GLU A 113 7.68 -0.97 -7.36
N VAL A 114 6.54 -1.16 -8.00
CA VAL A 114 5.24 -1.11 -7.32
C VAL A 114 4.53 -2.46 -7.42
N TYR A 115 3.97 -2.91 -6.32
CA TYR A 115 3.12 -4.09 -6.24
C TYR A 115 1.76 -3.72 -5.65
N TYR A 116 0.70 -4.34 -6.17
CA TYR A 116 -0.65 -4.19 -5.63
C TYR A 116 -1.10 -5.48 -4.95
N ILE A 117 -1.69 -5.36 -3.77
CA ILE A 117 -2.40 -6.43 -3.07
C ILE A 117 -3.83 -5.95 -2.80
N ILE A 118 -4.79 -6.48 -3.53
CA ILE A 118 -6.19 -6.04 -3.42
C ILE A 118 -7.07 -7.22 -3.08
N SER A 119 -7.93 -7.05 -2.08
CA SER A 119 -8.91 -8.07 -1.69
C SER A 119 -10.34 -7.53 -1.77
N ALA A 120 -11.25 -8.34 -2.31
CA ALA A 120 -12.67 -8.01 -2.44
C ALA A 120 -13.55 -9.17 -2.00
N GLY A 121 -14.69 -8.87 -1.40
CA GLY A 121 -15.71 -9.86 -1.07
C GLY A 121 -16.45 -10.40 -2.31
N LEU A 122 -16.32 -9.73 -3.45
CA LEU A 122 -16.97 -10.06 -4.72
C LEU A 122 -15.92 -10.34 -5.80
N GLY A 123 -16.35 -10.43 -7.07
CA GLY A 123 -15.51 -10.79 -8.22
C GLY A 123 -14.38 -9.82 -8.55
N GLU A 124 -13.53 -10.23 -9.50
CA GLU A 124 -12.35 -9.44 -9.92
C GLU A 124 -12.72 -8.12 -10.60
N ASP A 125 -13.89 -8.03 -11.26
CA ASP A 125 -14.41 -6.80 -11.86
C ASP A 125 -14.53 -5.65 -10.85
N ILE A 126 -14.80 -5.98 -9.60
CA ILE A 126 -14.86 -5.02 -8.50
C ILE A 126 -13.46 -4.53 -8.12
N ILE A 127 -12.47 -5.41 -8.19
CA ILE A 127 -11.06 -5.06 -7.95
C ILE A 127 -10.56 -4.10 -9.02
N GLU A 128 -10.88 -4.37 -10.28
CA GLU A 128 -10.44 -3.53 -11.40
C GLU A 128 -10.93 -2.09 -11.29
N ARG A 129 -12.13 -1.87 -10.79
CA ARG A 129 -12.66 -0.52 -10.54
C ARG A 129 -11.83 0.28 -9.53
N SER A 130 -11.24 -0.40 -8.54
CA SER A 130 -10.42 0.25 -7.51
C SER A 130 -8.99 0.57 -7.98
N LEU A 131 -8.58 0.07 -9.15
CA LEU A 131 -7.23 0.31 -9.68
C LEU A 131 -7.02 1.76 -10.11
N GLY A 132 -8.06 2.46 -10.54
CA GLY A 132 -7.95 3.84 -11.01
C GLY A 132 -7.30 4.76 -10.00
N ASP A 133 -7.69 4.67 -8.72
CA ASP A 133 -7.13 5.48 -7.64
C ASP A 133 -5.65 5.16 -7.38
N LEU A 134 -5.27 3.87 -7.41
CA LEU A 134 -3.88 3.45 -7.19
C LEU A 134 -2.99 3.83 -8.38
N ASN A 135 -3.48 3.64 -9.61
CA ASN A 135 -2.75 3.99 -10.81
C ASN A 135 -2.51 5.51 -10.87
N GLY A 136 -3.57 6.33 -10.62
CA GLY A 136 -3.43 7.78 -10.58
C GLY A 136 -2.42 8.27 -9.55
N PHE A 137 -2.29 7.59 -8.40
CA PHE A 137 -1.25 7.90 -7.44
C PHE A 137 0.15 7.53 -7.95
N VAL A 138 0.29 6.33 -8.53
CA VAL A 138 1.59 5.81 -8.96
C VAL A 138 2.14 6.60 -10.15
N GLU A 139 1.28 7.16 -11.01
CA GLU A 139 1.65 8.04 -12.13
C GLU A 139 2.38 9.33 -11.68
N HIS A 140 2.29 9.69 -10.42
CA HIS A 140 3.04 10.83 -9.85
C HIS A 140 4.45 10.46 -9.35
N LEU A 141 4.84 9.20 -9.37
CA LEU A 141 6.23 8.79 -9.12
C LEU A 141 7.12 9.26 -10.29
N GLU A 142 8.35 9.64 -10.01
CA GLU A 142 9.31 10.07 -11.04
C GLU A 142 9.56 9.01 -12.11
N GLU A 143 9.63 7.76 -11.66
CA GLU A 143 9.72 6.58 -12.51
C GLU A 143 9.11 5.40 -11.75
N TYR A 144 8.27 4.63 -12.39
CA TYR A 144 7.67 3.46 -11.76
C TYR A 144 7.56 2.28 -12.72
N LYS A 145 7.53 1.10 -12.11
CA LYS A 145 7.20 -0.14 -12.78
C LYS A 145 6.20 -0.89 -11.91
N ILE A 146 4.99 -1.14 -12.43
CA ILE A 146 4.07 -2.07 -11.78
C ILE A 146 4.61 -3.48 -12.01
N ALA A 147 5.32 -4.01 -11.00
CA ALA A 147 6.04 -5.26 -11.10
C ALA A 147 5.15 -6.48 -10.78
N GLY A 148 4.03 -6.28 -10.08
CA GLY A 148 3.10 -7.37 -9.83
C GLY A 148 1.77 -6.95 -9.21
N LYS A 149 0.76 -7.82 -9.40
CA LYS A 149 -0.59 -7.62 -8.87
C LYS A 149 -1.12 -8.92 -8.26
N ILE A 150 -1.62 -8.82 -7.05
CA ILE A 150 -2.25 -9.90 -6.28
C ILE A 150 -3.69 -9.51 -6.05
N TYR A 151 -4.62 -10.22 -6.66
CA TYR A 151 -6.05 -10.02 -6.54
C TYR A 151 -6.68 -11.20 -5.81
N ALA A 152 -7.29 -10.95 -4.66
CA ALA A 152 -8.03 -11.91 -3.88
C ALA A 152 -9.53 -11.56 -3.96
N ALA A 153 -10.21 -12.12 -4.94
CA ALA A 153 -11.66 -11.98 -5.12
C ALA A 153 -12.42 -13.04 -4.31
N ASN A 154 -13.71 -12.78 -4.06
CA ASN A 154 -14.62 -13.67 -3.34
C ASN A 154 -14.13 -14.04 -1.92
N VAL A 155 -13.52 -13.09 -1.22
CA VAL A 155 -13.01 -13.26 0.15
C VAL A 155 -13.75 -12.36 1.13
N MET A 156 -15.06 -12.62 1.32
CA MET A 156 -15.91 -11.82 2.21
C MET A 156 -15.45 -11.92 3.67
N ASP A 157 -15.20 -13.11 4.16
CA ASP A 157 -14.77 -13.33 5.53
C ASP A 157 -13.26 -13.24 5.71
N ALA A 158 -12.83 -12.80 6.88
CA ALA A 158 -11.43 -12.67 7.21
C ALA A 158 -10.74 -14.06 7.24
N GLY A 159 -9.61 -14.16 6.56
CA GLY A 159 -8.82 -15.39 6.53
C GLY A 159 -9.15 -16.34 5.38
N LEU A 160 -10.23 -16.14 4.62
CA LEU A 160 -10.58 -17.01 3.49
C LEU A 160 -9.47 -17.10 2.44
N VAL A 161 -8.68 -16.05 2.28
CA VAL A 161 -7.56 -16.01 1.34
C VAL A 161 -6.53 -17.12 1.54
N LYS A 162 -6.41 -17.67 2.75
CA LYS A 162 -5.49 -18.77 3.06
C LYS A 162 -5.77 -20.05 2.28
N ASN A 163 -7.02 -20.23 1.84
CA ASN A 163 -7.46 -21.39 1.08
C ASN A 163 -7.41 -21.16 -0.44
N GLN A 164 -6.93 -19.99 -0.88
CA GLN A 164 -6.84 -19.64 -2.29
C GLN A 164 -5.39 -19.72 -2.79
N ARG A 165 -5.22 -19.97 -4.08
CA ARG A 165 -3.89 -19.99 -4.75
C ARG A 165 -3.12 -18.67 -4.58
N VAL A 166 -3.83 -17.56 -4.45
CA VAL A 166 -3.20 -16.23 -4.29
C VAL A 166 -2.42 -16.12 -2.98
N PHE A 167 -2.67 -16.97 -1.99
CA PHE A 167 -1.89 -17.02 -0.75
C PHE A 167 -0.43 -17.43 -1.02
N GLN A 168 -0.21 -18.51 -1.78
CA GLN A 168 1.13 -18.91 -2.21
C GLN A 168 1.73 -17.92 -3.20
N LYS A 169 0.92 -17.42 -4.15
CA LYS A 169 1.35 -16.40 -5.11
C LYS A 169 1.93 -15.15 -4.42
N ALA A 170 1.39 -14.77 -3.27
CA ALA A 170 1.89 -13.62 -2.52
C ALA A 170 3.31 -13.87 -1.97
N TYR A 171 3.58 -15.07 -1.46
CA TYR A 171 4.90 -15.46 -1.04
C TYR A 171 5.89 -15.49 -2.22
N ASP A 172 5.52 -16.19 -3.31
CA ASP A 172 6.36 -16.35 -4.49
C ASP A 172 6.71 -15.00 -5.11
N MET A 173 5.73 -14.07 -5.12
CA MET A 173 5.95 -12.71 -5.61
C MET A 173 6.91 -11.92 -4.73
N GLY A 174 6.79 -12.03 -3.41
CA GLY A 174 7.76 -11.44 -2.48
C GLY A 174 9.17 -12.02 -2.65
N TYR A 175 9.27 -13.33 -2.84
CA TYR A 175 10.55 -14.01 -3.06
C TYR A 175 11.21 -13.63 -4.39
N SER A 176 10.43 -13.20 -5.39
CA SER A 176 10.92 -12.81 -6.72
C SER A 176 11.35 -11.34 -6.84
N VAL A 177 11.18 -10.52 -5.80
CA VAL A 177 11.61 -9.12 -5.78
C VAL A 177 13.16 -9.03 -5.93
#